data_596bc6c1de0e0929f7e894f3fc1a12c7
#
_entry.id   596bc6c1de0e0929f7e894f3fc1a12c7
#
_cell.length_a   1.000
_cell.length_b   1.000
_cell.length_c   1.000
_cell.angle_alpha   90.00
_cell.angle_beta   90.00
_cell.angle_gamma   90.00
#
_symmetry.space_group_name_H-M   'P 1'
#
loop_
_entity.id
_entity.type
_entity.pdbx_description
1 polymer ?
#
loop_
_entity_poly.entity_id
_entity_poly.type
_entity_poly.pdbx_seq_one_letter_code
_entity_poly.pdbx_strand_id
1 'polypeptide(L)'
;DSESRCRQLTDEKQLLAHTLRCLEEEEQRRRLMKQRFSASDVCLLFRKKETTAAPVTEDDWQQLETEADQLLDGFLRKLTTGPVRVSRQELRVSLLIRADFSIKSIAAFLHLTPTAVTSIRRRLSVKFSLPESSPQAWDEFVRSL
;
A
#
# COMPACT_ATOMS: atom_id res chain seq x y z
N ASP A 1 31.04 27.88 27.38
CA ASP A 1 30.16 28.93 27.76
C ASP A 1 28.72 28.45 27.91
N SER A 2 28.11 28.74 29.06
CA SER A 2 26.75 28.28 29.35
C SER A 2 25.68 28.90 28.42
N GLU A 3 25.88 30.15 28.02
CA GLU A 3 24.98 30.81 27.05
C GLU A 3 25.02 30.16 25.69
N SER A 4 26.21 29.78 25.19
CA SER A 4 26.36 29.08 23.92
C SER A 4 25.70 27.71 23.96
N ARG A 5 25.84 26.98 25.07
CA ARG A 5 25.19 25.69 25.28
C ARG A 5 23.67 25.79 25.29
N CYS A 6 23.13 26.83 25.97
CA CYS A 6 21.69 27.07 25.98
C CYS A 6 21.13 27.38 24.61
N ARG A 7 21.82 28.19 23.81
CA ARG A 7 21.43 28.45 22.41
C ARG A 7 21.44 27.21 21.57
N GLN A 8 22.51 26.41 21.70
CA GLN A 8 22.65 25.15 20.94
C GLN A 8 21.53 24.17 21.26
N LEU A 9 21.19 24.00 22.54
CA LEU A 9 20.08 23.14 22.96
C LEU A 9 18.73 23.65 22.46
N THR A 10 18.52 24.96 22.45
CA THR A 10 17.30 25.57 21.91
C THR A 10 17.18 25.32 20.41
N ASP A 11 18.28 25.49 19.67
CA ASP A 11 18.32 25.25 18.22
C ASP A 11 18.05 23.78 17.90
N GLU A 12 18.65 22.87 18.66
CA GLU A 12 18.40 21.43 18.52
C GLU A 12 16.96 21.07 18.80
N LYS A 13 16.33 21.64 19.83
CA LYS A 13 14.92 21.47 20.14
C LYS A 13 14.03 21.95 19.00
N GLN A 14 14.32 23.11 18.45
CA GLN A 14 13.56 23.68 17.32
C GLN A 14 13.68 22.81 16.08
N LEU A 15 14.87 22.28 15.80
CA LEU A 15 15.09 21.39 14.68
C LEU A 15 14.31 20.07 14.85
N LEU A 16 14.35 19.48 16.05
CA LEU A 16 13.58 18.28 16.34
C LEU A 16 12.08 18.51 16.22
N ALA A 17 11.57 19.63 16.73
CA ALA A 17 10.16 20.00 16.63
C ALA A 17 9.74 20.18 15.17
N HIS A 18 10.59 20.80 14.35
CA HIS A 18 10.36 20.95 12.92
C HIS A 18 10.32 19.59 12.21
N THR A 19 11.28 18.72 12.50
CA THR A 19 11.36 17.37 11.94
C THR A 19 10.11 16.57 12.30
N LEU A 20 9.67 16.62 13.55
CA LEU A 20 8.45 15.93 14.00
C LEU A 20 7.22 16.43 13.27
N ARG A 21 7.08 17.75 13.09
CA ARG A 21 5.96 18.34 12.34
C ARG A 21 5.96 17.86 10.89
N CYS A 22 7.11 17.84 10.24
CA CYS A 22 7.23 17.35 8.86
C CYS A 22 6.82 15.90 8.74
N LEU A 23 7.23 15.04 9.69
CA LEU A 23 6.85 13.63 9.72
C LEU A 23 5.35 13.44 9.95
N GLU A 24 4.77 14.22 10.87
CA GLU A 24 3.32 14.19 11.13
C GLU A 24 2.51 14.63 9.92
N GLU A 25 2.92 15.70 9.24
CA GLU A 25 2.28 16.20 8.03
C GLU A 25 2.37 15.17 6.90
N GLU A 26 3.52 14.51 6.74
CA GLU A 26 3.72 13.47 5.75
C GLU A 26 2.84 12.26 6.03
N GLU A 27 2.75 11.83 7.28
CA GLU A 27 1.88 10.73 7.70
C GLU A 27 0.41 11.07 7.44
N GLN A 28 -0.01 12.30 7.76
CA GLN A 28 -1.36 12.77 7.50
C GLN A 28 -1.68 12.78 6.01
N ARG A 29 -0.74 13.21 5.18
CA ARG A 29 -0.86 13.20 3.72
C ARG A 29 -1.04 11.78 3.20
N ARG A 30 -0.26 10.83 3.72
CA ARG A 30 -0.37 9.41 3.34
C ARG A 30 -1.75 8.84 3.71
N ARG A 31 -2.25 9.15 4.91
CA ARG A 31 -3.59 8.73 5.35
C ARG A 31 -4.68 9.28 4.44
N LEU A 32 -4.57 10.55 4.08
CA LEU A 32 -5.53 11.20 3.19
C LEU A 32 -5.50 10.56 1.80
N MET A 33 -4.32 10.31 1.25
CA MET A 33 -4.15 9.64 -0.04
C MET A 33 -4.72 8.22 -0.03
N LYS A 34 -4.49 7.48 1.05
CA LYS A 34 -5.05 6.15 1.27
C LYS A 34 -6.58 6.19 1.26
N GLN A 35 -7.17 7.15 1.97
CA GLN A 35 -8.61 7.34 2.01
C GLN A 35 -9.16 7.69 0.63
N ARG A 36 -8.49 8.56 -0.10
CA ARG A 36 -8.88 8.92 -1.47
C ARG A 36 -8.83 7.72 -2.42
N PHE A 37 -7.82 6.89 -2.29
CA PHE A 37 -7.72 5.67 -3.10
C PHE A 37 -8.87 4.71 -2.77
N SER A 38 -9.12 4.43 -1.50
CA SER A 38 -10.21 3.55 -1.08
C SER A 38 -11.59 4.07 -1.47
N ALA A 39 -11.76 5.39 -1.56
CA ALA A 39 -12.98 6.07 -1.95
C ALA A 39 -13.03 6.40 -3.45
N SER A 40 -12.03 6.03 -4.22
CA SER A 40 -11.99 6.30 -5.66
C SER A 40 -13.11 5.57 -6.40
N ASP A 41 -13.50 6.09 -7.55
CA ASP A 41 -14.56 5.51 -8.37
C ASP A 41 -14.28 4.06 -8.75
N VAL A 42 -13.02 3.72 -9.03
CA VAL A 42 -12.64 2.35 -9.39
C VAL A 42 -12.73 1.42 -8.18
N CYS A 43 -12.34 1.84 -6.99
CA CYS A 43 -12.48 1.02 -5.79
C CYS A 43 -13.97 0.82 -5.45
N LEU A 44 -14.79 1.85 -5.60
CA LEU A 44 -16.24 1.74 -5.44
C LEU A 44 -16.86 0.79 -6.48
N LEU A 45 -16.37 0.81 -7.70
CA LEU A 45 -16.79 -0.12 -8.74
C LEU A 45 -16.45 -1.57 -8.36
N PHE A 46 -15.24 -1.82 -7.86
CA PHE A 46 -14.85 -3.16 -7.38
C PHE A 46 -15.73 -3.61 -6.22
N ARG A 47 -16.05 -2.73 -5.27
CA ARG A 47 -16.95 -3.05 -4.15
C ARG A 47 -18.35 -3.38 -4.63
N LYS A 48 -18.86 -2.66 -5.63
CA LYS A 48 -20.15 -2.95 -6.25
C LYS A 48 -20.12 -4.32 -6.93
N LYS A 49 -19.06 -4.64 -7.66
CA LYS A 49 -18.89 -5.94 -8.32
C LYS A 49 -18.75 -7.09 -7.32
N GLU A 50 -18.18 -6.82 -6.15
CA GLU A 50 -18.11 -7.78 -5.06
C GLU A 50 -19.53 -8.21 -4.61
N THR A 51 -20.46 -7.28 -4.47
CA THR A 51 -21.83 -7.57 -4.04
C THR A 51 -22.68 -8.15 -5.16
N THR A 52 -22.47 -7.75 -6.39
CA THR A 52 -23.27 -8.19 -7.55
C THR A 52 -22.69 -9.43 -8.25
N ALA A 53 -21.49 -9.86 -7.85
CA ALA A 53 -20.74 -10.95 -8.48
C ALA A 53 -20.48 -10.69 -9.98
N ALA A 54 -20.47 -9.43 -10.41
CA ALA A 54 -20.17 -9.06 -11.79
C ALA A 54 -18.67 -9.25 -12.07
N PRO A 55 -18.29 -9.68 -13.29
CA PRO A 55 -16.88 -9.87 -13.63
C PRO A 55 -16.12 -8.55 -13.70
N VAL A 56 -14.85 -8.58 -13.29
CA VAL A 56 -13.92 -7.47 -13.43
C VAL A 56 -13.24 -7.57 -14.79
N THR A 57 -13.27 -6.48 -15.54
CA THR A 57 -12.68 -6.42 -16.88
C THR A 57 -11.21 -5.96 -16.83
N GLU A 58 -10.48 -6.16 -17.93
CA GLU A 58 -9.11 -5.63 -18.04
C GLU A 58 -9.08 -4.10 -17.92
N ASP A 59 -10.08 -3.41 -18.45
CA ASP A 59 -10.19 -1.96 -18.29
C ASP A 59 -10.35 -1.56 -16.82
N ASP A 60 -11.11 -2.32 -16.05
CA ASP A 60 -11.26 -2.09 -14.60
C ASP A 60 -9.90 -2.23 -13.90
N TRP A 61 -9.12 -3.24 -14.23
CA TRP A 61 -7.79 -3.45 -13.67
C TRP A 61 -6.83 -2.32 -14.04
N GLN A 62 -6.84 -1.88 -15.30
CA GLN A 62 -6.01 -0.76 -15.74
C GLN A 62 -6.38 0.52 -15.01
N GLN A 63 -7.66 0.76 -14.80
CA GLN A 63 -8.13 1.92 -14.07
C GLN A 63 -7.70 1.86 -12.60
N LEU A 64 -7.74 0.69 -11.98
CA LEU A 64 -7.26 0.50 -10.62
C LEU A 64 -5.76 0.82 -10.50
N GLU A 65 -4.97 0.33 -11.44
CA GLU A 65 -3.53 0.60 -11.50
C GLU A 65 -3.25 2.10 -11.69
N THR A 66 -3.98 2.75 -12.58
CA THR A 66 -3.85 4.20 -12.84
C THR A 66 -4.18 5.03 -11.60
N GLU A 67 -5.30 4.74 -10.95
CA GLU A 67 -5.70 5.43 -9.72
C GLU A 67 -4.69 5.21 -8.59
N ALA A 68 -4.18 3.99 -8.46
CA ALA A 68 -3.15 3.68 -7.47
C ALA A 68 -1.87 4.47 -7.73
N ASP A 69 -1.45 4.58 -9.00
CA ASP A 69 -0.26 5.32 -9.37
C ASP A 69 -0.40 6.82 -9.06
N GLN A 70 -1.59 7.37 -9.25
CA GLN A 70 -1.88 8.78 -8.98
C GLN A 70 -2.04 9.09 -7.50
N LEU A 71 -2.70 8.22 -6.75
CA LEU A 71 -3.11 8.49 -5.37
C LEU A 71 -2.20 7.85 -4.31
N LEU A 72 -1.49 6.78 -4.65
CA LEU A 72 -0.56 6.12 -3.75
C LEU A 72 0.87 6.44 -4.16
N ASP A 73 1.45 7.37 -3.50
CA ASP A 73 2.75 8.01 -3.68
C ASP A 73 3.90 7.02 -3.97
N GLY A 74 4.08 6.65 -5.23
CA GLY A 74 5.13 5.73 -5.66
C GLY A 74 4.90 4.26 -5.29
N PHE A 75 3.70 3.87 -4.89
CA PHE A 75 3.38 2.49 -4.51
C PHE A 75 3.72 1.49 -5.62
N LEU A 76 3.21 1.71 -6.83
CA LEU A 76 3.49 0.84 -7.96
C LEU A 76 4.97 0.83 -8.32
N ARG A 77 5.61 1.98 -8.29
CA ARG A 77 7.04 2.11 -8.58
C ARG A 77 7.88 1.33 -7.59
N LYS A 78 7.57 1.41 -6.29
CA LYS A 78 8.28 0.66 -5.25
C LYS A 78 8.17 -0.85 -5.45
N LEU A 79 7.04 -1.33 -5.94
CA LEU A 79 6.82 -2.75 -6.20
C LEU A 79 7.42 -3.22 -7.52
N THR A 80 7.42 -2.38 -8.56
CA THR A 80 7.72 -2.82 -9.94
C THR A 80 9.12 -2.46 -10.44
N THR A 81 9.80 -1.47 -9.83
CA THR A 81 11.12 -1.01 -10.31
C THR A 81 12.30 -1.54 -9.50
N GLY A 82 12.07 -2.31 -8.46
CA GLY A 82 13.12 -2.94 -7.66
C GLY A 82 13.75 -4.15 -8.37
N PRO A 83 14.77 -4.77 -7.74
CA PRO A 83 15.43 -5.95 -8.29
C PRO A 83 14.52 -7.18 -8.30
N VAL A 84 13.44 -7.16 -7.53
CA VAL A 84 12.48 -8.26 -7.44
C VAL A 84 11.41 -8.10 -8.51
N ARG A 85 11.21 -9.14 -9.30
CA ARG A 85 10.15 -9.16 -10.31
C ARG A 85 8.81 -9.48 -9.67
N VAL A 86 7.84 -8.60 -9.90
CA VAL A 86 6.45 -8.79 -9.47
C VAL A 86 5.60 -9.09 -10.69
N SER A 87 4.90 -10.23 -10.69
CA SER A 87 3.99 -10.59 -11.77
C SER A 87 2.73 -9.71 -11.72
N ARG A 88 2.00 -9.70 -12.83
CA ARG A 88 0.72 -8.97 -12.91
C ARG A 88 -0.26 -9.45 -11.83
N GLN A 89 -0.35 -10.76 -11.62
CA GLN A 89 -1.22 -11.34 -10.60
C GLN A 89 -0.79 -10.92 -9.18
N GLU A 90 0.50 -10.97 -8.91
CA GLU A 90 1.07 -10.53 -7.64
C GLU A 90 0.79 -9.04 -7.38
N LEU A 91 0.89 -8.23 -8.41
CA LEU A 91 0.59 -6.80 -8.33
C LEU A 91 -0.89 -6.56 -8.03
N ARG A 92 -1.78 -7.27 -8.70
CA ARG A 92 -3.23 -7.15 -8.49
C ARG A 92 -3.65 -7.57 -7.09
N VAL A 93 -3.08 -8.65 -6.58
CA VAL A 93 -3.28 -9.06 -5.18
C VAL A 93 -2.86 -7.94 -4.23
N SER A 94 -1.69 -7.36 -4.43
CA SER A 94 -1.14 -6.30 -3.58
C SER A 94 -1.98 -5.02 -3.64
N LEU A 95 -2.46 -4.63 -4.81
CA LEU A 95 -3.35 -3.48 -4.98
C LEU A 95 -4.66 -3.66 -4.20
N LEU A 96 -5.25 -4.84 -4.27
CA LEU A 96 -6.50 -5.11 -3.58
C LEU A 96 -6.31 -5.19 -2.06
N ILE A 97 -5.17 -5.67 -1.58
CA ILE A 97 -4.81 -5.60 -0.17
C ILE A 97 -4.70 -4.14 0.28
N ARG A 98 -4.04 -3.32 -0.53
CA ARG A 98 -3.89 -1.88 -0.24
C ARG A 98 -5.23 -1.16 -0.21
N ALA A 99 -6.20 -1.62 -0.99
CA ALA A 99 -7.56 -1.09 -1.01
C ALA A 99 -8.47 -1.70 0.07
N ASP A 100 -7.92 -2.51 0.96
CA ASP A 100 -8.60 -3.15 2.09
C ASP A 100 -9.70 -4.16 1.70
N PHE A 101 -9.54 -4.83 0.58
CA PHE A 101 -10.42 -5.94 0.22
C PHE A 101 -10.04 -7.20 1.01
N SER A 102 -11.05 -8.02 1.33
CA SER A 102 -10.85 -9.30 2.00
C SER A 102 -10.17 -10.31 1.07
N ILE A 103 -9.50 -11.30 1.65
CA ILE A 103 -8.86 -12.37 0.87
C ILE A 103 -9.88 -13.14 0.04
N LYS A 104 -11.07 -13.35 0.57
CA LYS A 104 -12.17 -13.98 -0.16
C LYS A 104 -12.55 -13.20 -1.41
N SER A 105 -12.66 -11.88 -1.30
CA SER A 105 -13.00 -11.01 -2.42
C SER A 105 -11.87 -10.94 -3.45
N ILE A 106 -10.63 -10.85 -3.00
CA ILE A 106 -9.45 -10.86 -3.87
C ILE A 106 -9.43 -12.15 -4.69
N ALA A 107 -9.63 -13.30 -4.03
CA ALA A 107 -9.69 -14.60 -4.70
C ALA A 107 -10.80 -14.63 -5.76
N ALA A 108 -11.98 -14.12 -5.44
CA ALA A 108 -13.10 -14.08 -6.36
C ALA A 108 -12.80 -13.20 -7.59
N PHE A 109 -12.21 -12.02 -7.40
CA PHE A 109 -11.86 -11.13 -8.51
C PHE A 109 -10.80 -11.73 -9.45
N LEU A 110 -9.89 -12.52 -8.91
CA LEU A 110 -8.80 -13.12 -9.68
C LEU A 110 -9.09 -14.55 -10.14
N HIS A 111 -10.28 -15.08 -9.87
CA HIS A 111 -10.66 -16.45 -10.15
C HIS A 111 -9.70 -17.47 -9.51
N LEU A 112 -9.30 -17.18 -8.27
CA LEU A 112 -8.42 -18.04 -7.48
C LEU A 112 -9.15 -18.53 -6.23
N THR A 113 -8.55 -19.52 -5.56
CA THR A 113 -8.99 -19.91 -4.23
C THR A 113 -8.36 -18.99 -3.18
N PRO A 114 -9.00 -18.82 -2.01
CA PRO A 114 -8.37 -18.09 -0.91
C PRO A 114 -7.00 -18.66 -0.51
N THR A 115 -6.84 -19.98 -0.58
CA THR A 115 -5.55 -20.66 -0.32
C THR A 115 -4.48 -20.23 -1.32
N ALA A 116 -4.83 -20.12 -2.61
CA ALA A 116 -3.90 -19.65 -3.65
C ALA A 116 -3.48 -18.21 -3.40
N VAL A 117 -4.40 -17.32 -3.02
CA VAL A 117 -4.08 -15.94 -2.65
C VAL A 117 -3.14 -15.89 -1.44
N THR A 118 -3.40 -16.70 -0.43
CA THR A 118 -2.54 -16.80 0.75
C THR A 118 -1.13 -17.26 0.38
N SER A 119 -1.00 -18.23 -0.52
CA SER A 119 0.30 -18.70 -1.03
C SER A 119 1.05 -17.60 -1.79
N ILE A 120 0.36 -16.81 -2.59
CA ILE A 120 0.94 -15.66 -3.30
C ILE A 120 1.49 -14.65 -2.29
N ARG A 121 0.74 -14.30 -1.27
CA ARG A 121 1.16 -13.36 -0.23
C ARG A 121 2.40 -13.85 0.51
N ARG A 122 2.43 -15.10 0.90
CA ARG A 122 3.60 -15.70 1.56
C ARG A 122 4.82 -15.67 0.64
N ARG A 123 4.66 -16.06 -0.62
CA ARG A 123 5.75 -16.05 -1.60
C ARG A 123 6.30 -14.64 -1.80
N LEU A 124 5.45 -13.62 -1.83
CA LEU A 124 5.88 -12.23 -1.93
C LEU A 124 6.70 -11.79 -0.72
N SER A 125 6.32 -12.22 0.48
CA SER A 125 7.10 -11.90 1.69
C SER A 125 8.50 -12.48 1.62
N VAL A 126 8.66 -13.69 1.07
CA VAL A 126 9.97 -14.33 0.83
C VAL A 126 10.74 -13.60 -0.27
N LYS A 127 10.08 -13.32 -1.39
CA LYS A 127 10.69 -12.61 -2.54
C LYS A 127 11.30 -11.27 -2.14
N PHE A 128 10.61 -10.51 -1.29
CA PHE A 128 11.05 -9.20 -0.83
C PHE A 128 11.94 -9.26 0.41
N SER A 129 12.33 -10.47 0.83
CA SER A 129 13.20 -10.69 1.98
C SER A 129 12.71 -10.00 3.25
N LEU A 130 11.40 -10.07 3.50
CA LEU A 130 10.83 -9.52 4.72
C LEU A 130 11.31 -10.30 5.94
N PRO A 131 11.43 -9.65 7.11
CA PRO A 131 11.90 -10.32 8.32
C PRO A 131 11.10 -11.56 8.70
N GLU A 132 9.80 -11.57 8.40
CA GLU A 132 8.91 -12.70 8.63
C GLU A 132 8.34 -13.18 7.30
N SER A 133 8.38 -14.51 7.08
CA SER A 133 7.84 -15.18 5.89
C SER A 133 6.40 -15.58 6.15
N SER A 134 5.48 -14.63 6.06
CA SER A 134 4.06 -14.90 6.30
C SER A 134 3.19 -14.06 5.38
N PRO A 135 1.93 -14.49 5.12
CA PRO A 135 0.97 -13.67 4.39
C PRO A 135 0.72 -12.33 5.08
N GLN A 136 0.63 -12.33 6.41
CA GLN A 136 0.39 -11.14 7.21
C GLN A 136 1.55 -10.13 7.11
N ALA A 137 2.79 -10.62 7.05
CA ALA A 137 3.96 -9.77 6.85
C ALA A 137 3.88 -9.03 5.52
N TRP A 138 3.40 -9.67 4.46
CA TRP A 138 3.18 -9.02 3.17
C TRP A 138 2.11 -7.94 3.25
N ASP A 139 0.98 -8.23 3.90
CA ASP A 139 -0.11 -7.27 4.07
C ASP A 139 0.35 -6.01 4.80
N GLU A 140 1.10 -6.17 5.89
CA GLU A 140 1.65 -5.05 6.66
C GLU A 140 2.63 -4.23 5.83
N PHE A 141 3.50 -4.89 5.10
CA PHE A 141 4.45 -4.23 4.21
C PHE A 141 3.74 -3.39 3.15
N VAL A 142 2.75 -3.96 2.47
CA VAL A 142 1.96 -3.28 1.43
C VAL A 142 1.23 -2.08 2.01
N ARG A 143 0.65 -2.21 3.18
CA ARG A 143 -0.08 -1.11 3.84
C ARG A 143 0.83 0.01 4.33
N SER A 144 2.11 -0.27 4.55
CA SER A 144 3.10 0.72 4.99
C SER A 144 3.73 1.50 3.85
N LEU A 145 3.56 1.06 2.63
CA LEU A 145 4.15 1.72 1.45
C LEU A 145 3.49 3.08 1.12
#